data_91eb07760aa05db9748aa263cc639a4b
#
_entry.id   91eb07760aa05db9748aa263cc639a4b
#
_cell.length_a   1.000
_cell.length_b   1.000
_cell.length_c   1.000
_cell.angle_alpha   90.00
_cell.angle_beta   90.00
_cell.angle_gamma   90.00
#
_symmetry.space_group_name_H-M   'P 1'
#
loop_
_entity.id
_entity.type
_entity.pdbx_description
1 polymer ?
#
loop_
_entity_poly.entity_id
_entity_poly.type
_entity_poly.pdbx_seq_one_letter_code
_entity_poly.pdbx_strand_id
1 'polypeptide(L)'
;TIMGYTQMRSGQVFWRGKDMSRLAPNRRALGGIGWVAQEREIFPSLTVEENLTVASRPGAWDLAAIYKMFARLAERRRNMGNQLSGGEQQMLAIARALMTNPALLLLDEPFEGLAPVIVEELIKVITLLLADRKIAIVLVEQHTEVALELTRDAVVLERGAVAHRAASAELMHDTATLERLVGLRVAATA
;
A
#
# COMPACT_ATOMS: atom_id res chain seq x y z
N THR A 1 7.44 9.78 6.69
CA THR A 1 8.21 9.62 7.94
C THR A 1 8.58 8.17 8.21
N ILE A 2 7.64 7.18 8.11
CA ILE A 2 7.89 5.77 8.45
C ILE A 2 9.06 5.19 7.65
N MET A 3 9.15 5.46 6.34
CA MET A 3 10.27 5.02 5.51
C MET A 3 11.57 5.81 5.71
N GLY A 4 11.52 6.96 6.41
CA GLY A 4 12.72 7.75 6.70
C GLY A 4 13.15 8.73 5.61
N TYR A 5 12.30 9.01 4.63
CA TYR A 5 12.57 10.06 3.61
C TYR A 5 12.40 11.47 4.14
N THR A 6 11.78 11.64 5.30
CA THR A 6 11.60 12.93 5.96
C THR A 6 12.38 12.98 7.26
N GLN A 7 12.92 14.14 7.62
CA GLN A 7 13.58 14.36 8.91
C GLN A 7 12.53 14.44 10.02
N MET A 8 12.66 13.60 11.04
CA MET A 8 11.88 13.70 12.26
C MET A 8 12.41 14.86 13.12
N ARG A 9 11.50 15.75 13.56
CA ARG A 9 11.84 16.83 14.50
C ARG A 9 11.81 16.35 15.95
N SER A 10 10.88 15.42 16.27
CA SER A 10 10.69 14.85 17.60
C SER A 10 10.01 13.49 17.51
N GLY A 11 9.94 12.78 18.62
CA GLY A 11 9.32 11.46 18.70
C GLY A 11 10.24 10.32 18.29
N GLN A 12 9.69 9.11 18.21
CA GLN A 12 10.43 7.89 17.92
C GLN A 12 9.57 6.96 17.03
N VAL A 13 10.23 6.17 16.19
CA VAL A 13 9.59 5.13 15.38
C VAL A 13 10.16 3.78 15.79
N PHE A 14 9.31 2.91 16.30
CA PHE A 14 9.67 1.55 16.65
C PHE A 14 9.07 0.55 15.67
N TRP A 15 9.85 -0.44 15.27
CA TRP A 15 9.40 -1.57 14.50
C TRP A 15 9.91 -2.87 15.13
N ARG A 16 9.01 -3.76 15.52
CA ARG A 16 9.34 -5.01 16.23
C ARG A 16 10.28 -4.80 17.42
N GLY A 17 9.99 -3.76 18.21
CA GLY A 17 10.78 -3.41 19.42
C GLY A 17 12.13 -2.73 19.15
N LYS A 18 12.49 -2.50 17.88
CA LYS A 18 13.73 -1.80 17.52
C LYS A 18 13.45 -0.35 17.18
N ASP A 19 14.21 0.58 17.74
CA ASP A 19 14.16 1.99 17.36
C ASP A 19 14.75 2.17 15.95
N MET A 20 13.93 2.68 15.04
CA MET A 20 14.30 2.96 13.66
C MET A 20 14.42 4.45 13.38
N SER A 21 14.26 5.30 14.38
CA SER A 21 14.14 6.76 14.22
C SER A 21 15.26 7.36 13.38
N ARG A 22 16.48 6.85 13.55
CA ARG A 22 17.69 7.34 12.87
C ARG A 22 18.16 6.44 11.71
N LEU A 23 17.44 5.37 11.40
CA LEU A 23 17.82 4.46 10.32
C LEU A 23 17.50 5.08 8.96
N ALA A 24 18.45 4.97 8.04
CA ALA A 24 18.25 5.33 6.64
C ALA A 24 17.16 4.45 5.98
N PRO A 25 16.47 4.94 4.91
CA PRO A 25 15.37 4.23 4.25
C PRO A 25 15.70 2.79 3.87
N ASN A 26 16.87 2.55 3.29
CA ASN A 26 17.32 1.22 2.90
C ASN A 26 17.44 0.26 4.10
N ARG A 27 17.86 0.74 5.26
CA ARG A 27 17.94 -0.07 6.49
C ARG A 27 16.56 -0.43 7.02
N ARG A 28 15.58 0.50 6.90
CA ARG A 28 14.18 0.23 7.25
C ARG A 28 13.56 -0.81 6.31
N ALA A 29 13.81 -0.70 5.01
CA ALA A 29 13.40 -1.70 4.03
C ALA A 29 14.03 -3.07 4.32
N LEU A 30 15.34 -3.11 4.67
CA LEU A 30 16.00 -4.35 5.13
C LEU A 30 15.40 -4.93 6.41
N GLY A 31 14.78 -4.09 7.24
CA GLY A 31 14.02 -4.50 8.43
C GLY A 31 12.66 -5.14 8.15
N GLY A 32 12.31 -5.35 6.88
CA GLY A 32 11.07 -6.02 6.46
C GLY A 32 9.90 -5.05 6.25
N ILE A 33 10.16 -3.80 5.87
CA ILE A 33 9.14 -2.83 5.49
C ILE A 33 9.15 -2.67 3.98
N GLY A 34 8.08 -3.07 3.31
CA GLY A 34 7.81 -2.76 1.91
C GLY A 34 7.05 -1.45 1.80
N TRP A 35 7.24 -0.71 0.72
CA TRP A 35 6.54 0.54 0.46
C TRP A 35 6.19 0.68 -1.01
N VAL A 36 4.98 1.11 -1.27
CA VAL A 36 4.47 1.49 -2.58
C VAL A 36 4.12 2.97 -2.50
N ALA A 37 4.88 3.79 -3.20
CA ALA A 37 4.66 5.22 -3.28
C ALA A 37 3.47 5.54 -4.19
N GLN A 38 2.81 6.67 -3.97
CA GLN A 38 1.77 7.22 -4.82
C GLN A 38 2.20 7.29 -6.30
N GLU A 39 3.44 7.72 -6.57
CA GLU A 39 4.04 7.81 -7.91
C GLU A 39 4.45 6.45 -8.52
N ARG A 40 4.12 5.32 -7.85
CA ARG A 40 4.45 3.94 -8.26
C ARG A 40 5.95 3.63 -8.32
N GLU A 41 6.80 4.58 -8.72
CA GLU A 41 8.27 4.50 -8.80
C GLU A 41 8.79 3.22 -9.47
N ILE A 42 8.14 2.79 -10.56
CA ILE A 42 8.64 1.65 -11.36
C ILE A 42 9.88 2.07 -12.17
N PHE A 43 10.67 1.08 -12.58
CA PHE A 43 11.79 1.31 -13.51
C PHE A 43 11.30 1.20 -14.95
N PRO A 44 11.12 2.31 -15.68
CA PRO A 44 10.47 2.33 -16.99
C PRO A 44 11.29 1.62 -18.07
N SER A 45 12.62 1.55 -17.92
CA SER A 45 13.57 0.92 -18.84
C SER A 45 13.88 -0.54 -18.51
N LEU A 46 13.33 -1.08 -17.44
CA LEU A 46 13.41 -2.50 -17.11
C LEU A 46 12.13 -3.21 -17.55
N THR A 47 12.26 -4.48 -17.90
CA THR A 47 11.09 -5.36 -18.10
C THR A 47 10.31 -5.56 -16.81
N VAL A 48 9.08 -6.06 -16.91
CA VAL A 48 8.27 -6.45 -15.74
C VAL A 48 9.06 -7.43 -14.85
N GLU A 49 9.66 -8.46 -15.44
CA GLU A 49 10.41 -9.47 -14.70
C GLU A 49 11.66 -8.89 -14.01
N GLU A 50 12.38 -8.00 -14.67
CA GLU A 50 13.52 -7.29 -14.08
C GLU A 50 13.07 -6.35 -12.96
N ASN A 51 11.96 -5.60 -13.12
CA ASN A 51 11.38 -4.78 -12.07
C ASN A 51 11.04 -5.61 -10.82
N LEU A 52 10.48 -6.82 -11.00
CA LEU A 52 10.13 -7.71 -9.91
C LEU A 52 11.37 -8.26 -9.20
N THR A 53 12.42 -8.59 -9.95
CA THR A 53 13.58 -9.31 -9.40
C THR A 53 14.65 -8.39 -8.82
N VAL A 54 14.71 -7.12 -9.21
CA VAL A 54 15.78 -6.18 -8.82
C VAL A 54 15.95 -6.03 -7.30
N ALA A 55 14.87 -6.16 -6.53
CA ALA A 55 14.88 -6.04 -5.07
C ALA A 55 14.39 -7.32 -4.36
N SER A 56 14.28 -8.43 -5.11
CA SER A 56 13.73 -9.68 -4.58
C SER A 56 14.58 -10.23 -3.42
N ARG A 57 13.90 -10.90 -2.50
CA ARG A 57 14.51 -11.60 -1.37
C ARG A 57 13.91 -12.99 -1.23
N PRO A 58 14.68 -13.96 -0.70
CA PRO A 58 14.14 -15.27 -0.42
C PRO A 58 12.90 -15.21 0.51
N GLY A 59 11.86 -15.96 0.17
CA GLY A 59 10.64 -16.06 0.97
C GLY A 59 9.46 -16.61 0.20
N ALA A 60 8.26 -16.43 0.73
CA ALA A 60 7.02 -16.95 0.16
C ALA A 60 6.61 -16.21 -1.15
N TRP A 61 7.02 -14.95 -1.29
CA TRP A 61 6.76 -14.14 -2.48
C TRP A 61 7.92 -14.28 -3.46
N ASP A 62 7.79 -15.25 -4.36
CA ASP A 62 8.65 -15.48 -5.52
C ASP A 62 7.91 -15.12 -6.83
N LEU A 63 8.59 -15.22 -7.96
CA LEU A 63 7.98 -14.93 -9.27
C LEU A 63 6.75 -15.81 -9.55
N ALA A 64 6.73 -17.07 -9.13
CA ALA A 64 5.60 -17.95 -9.34
C ALA A 64 4.37 -17.50 -8.54
N ALA A 65 4.56 -17.14 -7.28
CA ALA A 65 3.51 -16.59 -6.42
C ALA A 65 2.97 -15.26 -6.96
N ILE A 66 3.86 -14.37 -7.39
CA ILE A 66 3.48 -13.08 -7.98
C ILE A 66 2.69 -13.28 -9.28
N TYR A 67 3.15 -14.11 -10.20
CA TYR A 67 2.45 -14.34 -11.46
C TYR A 67 1.12 -15.06 -11.28
N LYS A 68 0.97 -15.88 -10.25
CA LYS A 68 -0.33 -16.48 -9.87
C LYS A 68 -1.30 -15.41 -9.36
N MET A 69 -0.83 -14.42 -8.61
CA MET A 69 -1.66 -13.33 -8.07
C MET A 69 -1.97 -12.27 -9.11
N PHE A 70 -1.01 -11.93 -9.96
CA PHE A 70 -1.08 -10.89 -10.98
C PHE A 70 -0.90 -11.48 -12.38
N ALA A 71 -1.93 -12.19 -12.89
CA ALA A 71 -1.86 -12.87 -14.18
C ALA A 71 -1.49 -11.93 -15.34
N ARG A 72 -1.96 -10.69 -15.32
CA ARG A 72 -1.60 -9.66 -16.30
C ARG A 72 -0.11 -9.37 -16.35
N LEU A 73 0.58 -9.38 -15.21
CA LEU A 73 2.02 -9.18 -15.17
C LEU A 73 2.77 -10.39 -15.76
N ALA A 74 2.25 -11.60 -15.59
CA ALA A 74 2.81 -12.79 -16.21
C ALA A 74 2.74 -12.73 -17.75
N GLU A 75 1.62 -12.28 -18.30
CA GLU A 75 1.43 -12.07 -19.74
C GLU A 75 2.39 -11.00 -20.28
N ARG A 76 2.64 -9.97 -19.50
CA ARG A 76 3.47 -8.81 -19.84
C ARG A 76 4.92 -8.92 -19.37
N ARG A 77 5.39 -10.08 -18.89
CA ARG A 77 6.69 -10.24 -18.21
C ARG A 77 7.89 -9.68 -18.98
N ARG A 78 7.83 -9.68 -20.32
CA ARG A 78 8.89 -9.18 -21.22
C ARG A 78 8.69 -7.73 -21.66
N ASN A 79 7.53 -7.11 -21.37
CA ASN A 79 7.30 -5.72 -21.69
C ASN A 79 8.10 -4.82 -20.76
N MET A 80 8.57 -3.70 -21.28
CA MET A 80 9.19 -2.64 -20.48
C MET A 80 8.18 -1.94 -19.58
N GLY A 81 8.61 -1.41 -18.44
CA GLY A 81 7.73 -0.69 -17.51
C GLY A 81 6.97 0.47 -18.15
N ASN A 82 7.60 1.21 -19.09
CA ASN A 82 6.96 2.30 -19.81
C ASN A 82 5.91 1.85 -20.87
N GLN A 83 5.81 0.56 -21.15
CA GLN A 83 4.81 -0.02 -22.06
C GLN A 83 3.55 -0.48 -21.32
N LEU A 84 3.52 -0.34 -20.01
CA LEU A 84 2.40 -0.73 -19.17
C LEU A 84 1.38 0.41 -19.02
N SER A 85 0.11 0.06 -18.93
CA SER A 85 -0.95 0.97 -18.49
C SER A 85 -0.73 1.40 -17.03
N GLY A 86 -1.35 2.52 -16.61
CA GLY A 86 -1.26 2.99 -15.23
C GLY A 86 -1.66 1.93 -14.19
N GLY A 87 -2.69 1.13 -14.48
CA GLY A 87 -3.11 0.03 -13.61
C GLY A 87 -2.11 -1.12 -13.55
N GLU A 88 -1.52 -1.51 -14.69
CA GLU A 88 -0.45 -2.53 -14.73
C GLU A 88 0.81 -2.04 -14.01
N GLN A 89 1.14 -0.75 -14.11
CA GLN A 89 2.24 -0.15 -13.36
C GLN A 89 1.99 -0.18 -11.85
N GLN A 90 0.75 0.06 -11.41
CA GLN A 90 0.37 -0.03 -10.01
C GLN A 90 0.48 -1.47 -9.49
N MET A 91 -0.02 -2.44 -10.26
CA MET A 91 0.15 -3.86 -9.96
C MET A 91 1.63 -4.25 -9.86
N LEU A 92 2.46 -3.75 -10.79
CA LEU A 92 3.91 -4.00 -10.78
C LEU A 92 4.58 -3.39 -9.54
N ALA A 93 4.20 -2.18 -9.12
CA ALA A 93 4.75 -1.55 -7.92
C ALA A 93 4.43 -2.34 -6.65
N ILE A 94 3.17 -2.80 -6.50
CA ILE A 94 2.76 -3.65 -5.37
C ILE A 94 3.49 -5.00 -5.43
N ALA A 95 3.51 -5.66 -6.58
CA ALA A 95 4.16 -6.94 -6.78
C ALA A 95 5.67 -6.87 -6.46
N ARG A 96 6.35 -5.82 -6.91
CA ARG A 96 7.77 -5.58 -6.59
C ARG A 96 8.00 -5.39 -5.09
N ALA A 97 7.12 -4.67 -4.40
CA ALA A 97 7.20 -4.53 -2.96
C ALA A 97 7.02 -5.88 -2.25
N LEU A 98 6.08 -6.73 -2.71
CA LEU A 98 5.88 -8.09 -2.18
C LEU A 98 7.10 -8.98 -2.39
N MET A 99 7.81 -8.88 -3.53
CA MET A 99 9.05 -9.63 -3.81
C MET A 99 10.17 -9.36 -2.79
N THR A 100 10.09 -8.29 -2.00
CA THR A 100 11.00 -8.06 -0.87
C THR A 100 10.66 -8.90 0.35
N ASN A 101 9.59 -9.69 0.30
CA ASN A 101 9.05 -10.50 1.41
C ASN A 101 8.85 -9.68 2.68
N PRO A 102 8.05 -8.59 2.63
CA PRO A 102 7.91 -7.66 3.75
C PRO A 102 7.02 -8.25 4.85
N ALA A 103 7.27 -7.81 6.09
CA ALA A 103 6.37 -8.08 7.20
C ALA A 103 5.37 -6.92 7.44
N LEU A 104 5.68 -5.74 6.91
CA LEU A 104 4.80 -4.57 6.86
C LEU A 104 4.84 -4.00 5.44
N LEU A 105 3.67 -3.83 4.84
CA LEU A 105 3.49 -3.17 3.55
C LEU A 105 2.80 -1.82 3.75
N LEU A 106 3.45 -0.76 3.31
CA LEU A 106 2.90 0.59 3.29
C LEU A 106 2.39 0.86 1.89
N LEU A 107 1.11 1.19 1.75
CA LEU A 107 0.45 1.56 0.49
C LEU A 107 0.01 3.03 0.59
N ASP A 108 0.56 3.86 -0.28
CA ASP A 108 0.30 5.31 -0.29
C ASP A 108 -0.56 5.64 -1.52
N GLU A 109 -1.84 5.92 -1.28
CA GLU A 109 -2.88 6.21 -2.27
C GLU A 109 -2.88 5.21 -3.46
N PRO A 110 -2.95 3.87 -3.19
CA PRO A 110 -2.77 2.86 -4.22
C PRO A 110 -3.85 2.84 -5.30
N PHE A 111 -4.99 3.51 -5.09
CA PHE A 111 -6.12 3.52 -6.02
C PHE A 111 -6.21 4.80 -6.85
N GLU A 112 -5.37 5.80 -6.57
CA GLU A 112 -5.45 7.11 -7.21
C GLU A 112 -5.23 7.03 -8.72
N GLY A 113 -6.11 7.71 -9.48
CA GLY A 113 -6.01 7.84 -10.94
C GLY A 113 -6.20 6.52 -11.71
N LEU A 114 -6.80 5.50 -11.10
CA LEU A 114 -7.06 4.21 -11.72
C LEU A 114 -8.51 4.08 -12.21
N ALA A 115 -8.69 3.30 -13.27
CA ALA A 115 -10.03 2.93 -13.73
C ALA A 115 -10.73 2.01 -12.70
N PRO A 116 -12.06 2.10 -12.53
CA PRO A 116 -12.80 1.33 -11.53
C PRO A 116 -12.52 -0.17 -11.55
N VAL A 117 -12.42 -0.77 -12.73
CA VAL A 117 -12.13 -2.20 -12.89
C VAL A 117 -10.76 -2.59 -12.31
N ILE A 118 -9.77 -1.69 -12.38
CA ILE A 118 -8.44 -1.93 -11.81
C ILE A 118 -8.47 -1.76 -10.29
N VAL A 119 -9.23 -0.79 -9.80
CA VAL A 119 -9.45 -0.63 -8.35
C VAL A 119 -10.05 -1.90 -7.75
N GLU A 120 -11.09 -2.47 -8.37
CA GLU A 120 -11.68 -3.73 -7.93
C GLU A 120 -10.68 -4.91 -7.92
N GLU A 121 -9.81 -5.00 -8.95
CA GLU A 121 -8.75 -6.02 -8.98
C GLU A 121 -7.75 -5.83 -7.83
N LEU A 122 -7.33 -4.60 -7.55
CA LEU A 122 -6.40 -4.30 -6.45
C LEU A 122 -7.02 -4.52 -5.08
N ILE A 123 -8.30 -4.19 -4.89
CA ILE A 123 -9.06 -4.50 -3.66
C ILE A 123 -9.04 -6.00 -3.40
N LYS A 124 -9.30 -6.84 -4.41
CA LYS A 124 -9.23 -8.31 -4.28
C LYS A 124 -7.84 -8.78 -3.87
N VAL A 125 -6.78 -8.21 -4.47
CA VAL A 125 -5.39 -8.54 -4.11
C VAL A 125 -5.10 -8.16 -2.66
N ILE A 126 -5.44 -6.94 -2.22
CA ILE A 126 -5.21 -6.48 -0.85
C ILE A 126 -6.01 -7.34 0.14
N THR A 127 -7.25 -7.69 -0.17
CA THR A 127 -8.08 -8.58 0.65
C THR A 127 -7.44 -9.96 0.82
N LEU A 128 -6.88 -10.54 -0.26
CA LEU A 128 -6.15 -11.81 -0.18
C LEU A 128 -4.89 -11.71 0.69
N LEU A 129 -4.14 -10.60 0.59
CA LEU A 129 -2.97 -10.35 1.43
C LEU A 129 -3.33 -10.25 2.92
N LEU A 130 -4.44 -9.58 3.22
CA LEU A 130 -4.96 -9.44 4.59
C LEU A 130 -5.44 -10.77 5.18
N ALA A 131 -6.05 -11.63 4.34
CA ALA A 131 -6.54 -12.94 4.76
C ALA A 131 -5.40 -13.89 5.19
N ASP A 132 -4.23 -13.83 4.56
CA ASP A 132 -3.05 -14.65 4.92
C ASP A 132 -2.41 -14.25 6.26
N ARG A 133 -2.74 -13.08 6.81
CA ARG A 133 -2.27 -12.54 8.11
C ARG A 133 -0.75 -12.59 8.35
N LYS A 134 0.05 -12.80 7.30
CA LYS A 134 1.52 -12.83 7.40
C LYS A 134 2.15 -11.46 7.20
N ILE A 135 1.40 -10.54 6.58
CA ILE A 135 1.81 -9.17 6.28
C ILE A 135 0.86 -8.22 6.99
N ALA A 136 1.41 -7.28 7.76
CA ALA A 136 0.65 -6.13 8.23
C ALA A 136 0.58 -5.11 7.08
N ILE A 137 -0.56 -4.44 6.92
CA ILE A 137 -0.73 -3.40 5.90
C ILE A 137 -1.11 -2.08 6.58
N VAL A 138 -0.44 -1.01 6.20
CA VAL A 138 -0.87 0.36 6.46
C VAL A 138 -1.26 0.95 5.12
N LEU A 139 -2.53 1.30 5.00
CA LEU A 139 -3.14 1.91 3.82
C LEU A 139 -3.39 3.39 4.09
N VAL A 140 -2.81 4.26 3.28
CA VAL A 140 -3.11 5.69 3.27
C VAL A 140 -4.00 5.95 2.07
N GLU A 141 -5.20 6.45 2.30
CA GLU A 141 -6.21 6.66 1.27
C GLU A 141 -7.10 7.86 1.56
N GLN A 142 -7.52 8.54 0.50
CA GLN A 142 -8.53 9.60 0.54
C GLN A 142 -9.94 9.04 0.28
N HIS A 143 -10.04 7.89 -0.41
CA HIS A 143 -11.30 7.17 -0.61
C HIS A 143 -11.69 6.42 0.67
N THR A 144 -12.35 7.15 1.57
CA THR A 144 -12.63 6.72 2.94
C THR A 144 -13.38 5.39 3.01
N GLU A 145 -14.40 5.19 2.16
CA GLU A 145 -15.20 3.97 2.14
C GLU A 145 -14.33 2.74 1.88
N VAL A 146 -13.51 2.79 0.82
CA VAL A 146 -12.59 1.69 0.45
C VAL A 146 -11.57 1.44 1.55
N ALA A 147 -11.01 2.50 2.15
CA ALA A 147 -10.06 2.37 3.25
C ALA A 147 -10.67 1.67 4.47
N LEU A 148 -11.89 2.04 4.85
CA LEU A 148 -12.59 1.47 6.00
C LEU A 148 -13.04 0.03 5.76
N GLU A 149 -13.47 -0.31 4.53
CA GLU A 149 -13.82 -1.68 4.16
C GLU A 149 -12.63 -2.64 4.24
N LEU A 150 -11.44 -2.18 3.85
CA LEU A 150 -10.23 -3.01 3.78
C LEU A 150 -9.49 -3.12 5.11
N THR A 151 -9.71 -2.19 6.05
CA THR A 151 -8.91 -2.11 7.27
C THR A 151 -9.73 -2.43 8.52
N ARG A 152 -9.04 -2.86 9.58
CA ARG A 152 -9.68 -3.11 10.88
C ARG A 152 -9.70 -1.86 11.77
N ASP A 153 -8.66 -1.06 11.71
CA ASP A 153 -8.45 0.12 12.54
C ASP A 153 -8.18 1.33 11.65
N ALA A 154 -8.79 2.46 11.95
CA ALA A 154 -8.64 3.70 11.21
C ALA A 154 -8.03 4.80 12.07
N VAL A 155 -7.17 5.61 11.46
CA VAL A 155 -6.61 6.83 12.02
C VAL A 155 -6.84 7.96 11.03
N VAL A 156 -7.57 8.98 11.46
CA VAL A 156 -7.80 10.18 10.65
C VAL A 156 -6.78 11.25 11.03
N LEU A 157 -6.09 11.77 10.03
CA LEU A 157 -5.11 12.84 10.18
C LEU A 157 -5.69 14.16 9.65
N GLU A 158 -5.59 15.21 10.44
CA GLU A 158 -5.92 16.58 10.03
C GLU A 158 -4.75 17.50 10.34
N ARG A 159 -4.26 18.23 9.32
CA ARG A 159 -3.15 19.19 9.45
C ARG A 159 -1.92 18.62 10.16
N GLY A 160 -1.62 17.35 9.90
CA GLY A 160 -0.46 16.66 10.48
C GLY A 160 -0.63 16.15 11.92
N ALA A 161 -1.83 16.29 12.49
CA ALA A 161 -2.19 15.75 13.81
C ALA A 161 -3.21 14.62 13.69
N VAL A 162 -3.21 13.69 14.66
CA VAL A 162 -4.25 12.67 14.76
C VAL A 162 -5.54 13.32 15.28
N ALA A 163 -6.54 13.46 14.39
CA ALA A 163 -7.84 14.02 14.72
C ALA A 163 -8.79 12.97 15.33
N HIS A 164 -8.71 11.71 14.87
CA HIS A 164 -9.58 10.64 15.33
C HIS A 164 -8.92 9.27 15.21
N ARG A 165 -9.36 8.32 16.07
CA ARG A 165 -9.01 6.89 16.00
C ARG A 165 -10.24 6.08 16.36
N ALA A 166 -10.54 5.06 15.55
CA ALA A 166 -11.65 4.15 15.81
C ALA A 166 -11.41 2.80 15.11
N ALA A 167 -12.20 1.80 15.45
CA ALA A 167 -12.35 0.63 14.60
C ALA A 167 -13.03 1.05 13.28
N SER A 168 -12.53 0.53 12.15
CA SER A 168 -13.06 0.90 10.84
C SER A 168 -14.56 0.63 10.71
N ALA A 169 -15.02 -0.50 11.25
CA ALA A 169 -16.44 -0.86 11.25
C ALA A 169 -17.31 0.14 12.06
N GLU A 170 -16.82 0.65 13.18
CA GLU A 170 -17.53 1.66 13.97
C GLU A 170 -17.60 2.98 13.20
N LEU A 171 -16.47 3.43 12.66
CA LEU A 171 -16.39 4.67 11.92
C LEU A 171 -17.23 4.64 10.63
N MET A 172 -17.34 3.50 9.96
CA MET A 172 -18.17 3.32 8.76
C MET A 172 -19.67 3.54 9.06
N HIS A 173 -20.12 3.24 10.26
CA HIS A 173 -21.51 3.46 10.69
C HIS A 173 -21.77 4.84 11.31
N ASP A 174 -20.71 5.57 11.69
CA ASP A 174 -20.81 6.94 12.23
C ASP A 174 -20.64 7.99 11.12
N THR A 175 -21.69 8.11 10.30
CA THR A 175 -21.73 9.07 9.18
C THR A 175 -21.51 10.51 9.64
N ALA A 176 -22.02 10.89 10.82
CA ALA A 176 -21.87 12.24 11.35
C ALA A 176 -20.40 12.57 11.67
N THR A 177 -19.67 11.63 12.23
CA THR A 177 -18.23 11.79 12.47
C THR A 177 -17.44 11.79 11.16
N LEU A 178 -17.78 10.93 10.19
CA LEU A 178 -17.15 10.91 8.88
C LEU A 178 -17.34 12.24 8.13
N GLU A 179 -18.57 12.76 8.07
CA GLU A 179 -18.86 14.06 7.44
C GLU A 179 -18.05 15.19 8.07
N ARG A 180 -17.94 15.20 9.37
CA ARG A 180 -17.16 16.22 10.10
C ARG A 180 -15.66 16.13 9.83
N LEU A 181 -15.11 14.90 9.76
CA LEU A 181 -13.66 14.67 9.67
C LEU A 181 -13.16 14.75 8.22
N VAL A 182 -13.94 14.30 7.25
CA VAL A 182 -13.51 14.17 5.86
C VAL A 182 -14.17 15.21 4.95
N GLY A 183 -15.16 15.96 5.47
CA GLY A 183 -15.91 16.97 4.70
C GLY A 183 -16.80 16.37 3.61
N LEU A 184 -17.01 15.07 3.61
CA LEU A 184 -17.87 14.37 2.67
C LEU A 184 -19.32 14.43 3.17
N ARG A 185 -20.20 15.04 2.39
CA ARG A 185 -21.64 14.75 2.50
C ARG A 185 -21.87 13.34 1.97
N VAL A 186 -22.08 12.38 2.83
CA VAL A 186 -22.57 11.06 2.43
C VAL A 186 -23.93 11.30 1.79
N ALA A 187 -24.06 11.01 0.50
CA ALA A 187 -25.35 11.07 -0.17
C ALA A 187 -26.28 10.09 0.56
N ALA A 188 -27.33 10.62 1.20
CA ALA A 188 -28.35 9.80 1.80
C ALA A 188 -28.92 8.89 0.71
N THR A 189 -28.66 7.61 0.80
CA THR A 189 -29.33 6.58 -0.01
C THR A 189 -30.81 6.62 0.37
N ALA A 190 -31.62 7.16 -0.55
CA ALA A 190 -33.07 7.11 -0.49
C ALA A 190 -33.56 5.70 -0.89
#